data_2db0e48e27bf74358dbc54f31c388c88
#
_entry.id   2db0e48e27bf74358dbc54f31c388c88
#
_cell.length_a   1.000
_cell.length_b   1.000
_cell.length_c   1.000
_cell.angle_alpha   90.00
_cell.angle_beta   90.00
_cell.angle_gamma   90.00
#
_symmetry.space_group_name_H-M   'P 1'
#
loop_
_entity.id
_entity.type
_entity.pdbx_description
1 polymer ?
#
loop_
_entity_poly.entity_id
_entity_poly.type
_entity_poly.pdbx_seq_one_letter_code
_entity_poly.pdbx_strand_id
1 'polypeptide(L)'
;MKSKLIYFAYAAAWHILKWLPEGAAYKLGAAIGKSIHKRDGKGVQRLRKNYSQVLGKSAPEELVRAGLLSYIRYWIDTFRFPKWTKQRIIETVTCEGEELLREPIANGRGVVVALPHAGNWDHAGAYFCATGIPLTTVAEHLEPEKLFKKFLAYRENIGMEVLDLNSRSIA
;
A
#
# COMPACT_ATOMS: atom_id res chain seq x y z
N MET A 1 18.30 1.93 -19.76
CA MET A 1 17.04 1.61 -20.49
C MET A 1 15.98 1.01 -19.58
N LYS A 2 16.26 -0.04 -18.79
CA LYS A 2 15.26 -0.71 -17.90
C LYS A 2 14.60 0.25 -16.89
N SER A 3 15.35 1.14 -16.24
CA SER A 3 14.82 2.08 -15.23
C SER A 3 13.82 3.10 -15.81
N LYS A 4 14.06 3.59 -17.04
CA LYS A 4 13.09 4.46 -17.72
C LYS A 4 11.80 3.74 -18.07
N LEU A 5 11.89 2.49 -18.53
CA LEU A 5 10.72 1.68 -18.86
C LEU A 5 9.86 1.41 -17.62
N ILE A 6 10.48 1.08 -16.49
CA ILE A 6 9.80 0.90 -15.20
C ILE A 6 9.06 2.17 -14.80
N TYR A 7 9.73 3.33 -14.84
CA TYR A 7 9.09 4.61 -14.53
C TYR A 7 7.87 4.89 -15.42
N PHE A 8 8.00 4.72 -16.73
CA PHE A 8 6.90 4.95 -17.66
C PHE A 8 5.73 3.98 -17.45
N ALA A 9 6.02 2.71 -17.14
CA ALA A 9 4.98 1.72 -16.83
C ALA A 9 4.18 2.13 -15.58
N TYR A 10 4.86 2.52 -14.49
CA TYR A 10 4.19 3.03 -13.28
C TYR A 10 3.43 4.33 -13.54
N ALA A 11 4.02 5.27 -14.30
CA ALA A 11 3.38 6.54 -14.62
C ALA A 11 2.12 6.35 -15.47
N ALA A 12 2.16 5.45 -16.45
CA ALA A 12 1.02 5.10 -17.28
C ALA A 12 -0.08 4.39 -16.46
N ALA A 13 0.29 3.41 -15.63
CA ALA A 13 -0.66 2.75 -14.72
C ALA A 13 -1.33 3.76 -13.79
N TRP A 14 -0.56 4.67 -13.21
CA TRP A 14 -1.08 5.74 -12.35
C TRP A 14 -2.06 6.64 -13.08
N HIS A 15 -1.71 7.08 -14.30
CA HIS A 15 -2.59 7.95 -15.09
C HIS A 15 -3.88 7.23 -15.49
N ILE A 16 -3.78 6.01 -15.99
CA ILE A 16 -4.94 5.23 -16.47
C ILE A 16 -5.85 4.90 -15.28
N LEU A 17 -5.33 4.30 -14.22
CA LEU A 17 -6.14 3.82 -13.09
C LEU A 17 -6.76 4.96 -12.28
N LYS A 18 -6.10 6.12 -12.22
CA LYS A 18 -6.65 7.32 -11.59
C LYS A 18 -7.98 7.77 -12.22
N TRP A 19 -8.13 7.61 -13.54
CA TRP A 19 -9.28 8.12 -14.27
C TRP A 19 -10.32 7.04 -14.63
N LEU A 20 -9.93 5.78 -14.59
CA LEU A 20 -10.84 4.67 -14.87
C LEU A 20 -11.93 4.59 -13.79
N PRO A 21 -13.22 4.34 -14.16
CA PRO A 21 -14.26 4.05 -13.18
C PRO A 21 -13.84 2.91 -12.23
N GLU A 22 -14.16 3.04 -10.95
CA GLU A 22 -13.66 2.14 -9.91
C GLU A 22 -13.97 0.67 -10.19
N GLY A 23 -15.22 0.39 -10.52
CA GLY A 23 -15.63 -0.98 -10.87
C GLY A 23 -14.88 -1.56 -12.06
N ALA A 24 -14.55 -0.71 -13.07
CA ALA A 24 -13.76 -1.13 -14.22
C ALA A 24 -12.30 -1.39 -13.83
N ALA A 25 -11.71 -0.55 -12.95
CA ALA A 25 -10.36 -0.75 -12.44
C ALA A 25 -10.23 -2.08 -11.67
N TYR A 26 -11.18 -2.39 -10.79
CA TYR A 26 -11.17 -3.66 -10.06
C TYR A 26 -11.43 -4.88 -10.94
N LYS A 27 -12.32 -4.79 -11.92
CA LYS A 27 -12.53 -5.87 -12.90
C LYS A 27 -11.26 -6.14 -13.72
N LEU A 28 -10.59 -5.08 -14.17
CA LEU A 28 -9.30 -5.19 -14.87
C LEU A 28 -8.25 -5.85 -13.97
N GLY A 29 -8.14 -5.40 -12.71
CA GLY A 29 -7.22 -6.00 -11.74
C GLY A 29 -7.52 -7.48 -11.49
N ALA A 30 -8.78 -7.86 -11.36
CA ALA A 30 -9.17 -9.25 -11.20
C ALA A 30 -8.80 -10.12 -12.41
N ALA A 31 -8.98 -9.60 -13.63
CA ALA A 31 -8.58 -10.30 -14.87
C ALA A 31 -7.04 -10.47 -14.94
N ILE A 32 -6.29 -9.42 -14.62
CA ILE A 32 -4.83 -9.46 -14.54
C ILE A 32 -4.39 -10.49 -13.48
N GLY A 33 -4.99 -10.45 -12.29
CA GLY A 33 -4.67 -11.38 -11.19
C GLY A 33 -4.93 -12.84 -11.58
N LYS A 34 -6.06 -13.12 -12.26
CA LYS A 34 -6.34 -14.45 -12.79
C LYS A 34 -5.27 -14.92 -13.77
N SER A 35 -4.83 -14.03 -14.66
CA SER A 35 -3.77 -14.33 -15.63
C SER A 35 -2.42 -14.59 -14.96
N ILE A 36 -2.04 -13.77 -13.99
CA ILE A 36 -0.80 -13.92 -13.21
C ILE A 36 -0.81 -15.23 -12.41
N HIS A 37 -1.92 -15.53 -11.73
CA HIS A 37 -2.08 -16.78 -10.98
C HIS A 37 -1.94 -18.01 -11.89
N LYS A 38 -2.59 -17.99 -13.07
CA LYS A 38 -2.52 -19.09 -14.05
C LYS A 38 -1.09 -19.32 -14.57
N ARG A 39 -0.27 -18.26 -14.68
CA ARG A 39 1.12 -18.37 -15.13
C ARG A 39 2.07 -18.93 -14.08
N ASP A 40 1.65 -18.98 -12.83
CA ASP A 40 2.39 -19.50 -11.68
C ASP A 40 3.87 -19.04 -11.61
N GLY A 41 4.12 -17.78 -11.91
CA GLY A 41 5.45 -17.20 -11.90
C GLY A 41 6.06 -17.14 -10.49
N LYS A 42 7.35 -16.79 -10.40
CA LYS A 42 8.12 -16.73 -9.14
C LYS A 42 7.43 -15.97 -8.01
N GLY A 43 6.67 -14.92 -8.32
CA GLY A 43 5.92 -14.14 -7.32
C GLY A 43 4.80 -14.95 -6.68
N VAL A 44 4.02 -15.69 -7.47
CA VAL A 44 2.93 -16.55 -7.00
C VAL A 44 3.48 -17.71 -6.17
N GLN A 45 4.57 -18.33 -6.64
CA GLN A 45 5.24 -19.41 -5.92
C GLN A 45 5.79 -18.95 -4.56
N ARG A 46 6.35 -17.73 -4.50
CA ARG A 46 6.81 -17.12 -3.25
C ARG A 46 5.64 -16.85 -2.30
N LEU A 47 4.53 -16.31 -2.81
CA LEU A 47 3.33 -16.07 -2.02
C LEU A 47 2.78 -17.38 -1.43
N ARG A 48 2.70 -18.43 -2.24
CA ARG A 48 2.29 -19.79 -1.81
C ARG A 48 3.21 -20.32 -0.72
N LYS A 49 4.52 -20.19 -0.90
CA LYS A 49 5.52 -20.62 0.10
C LYS A 49 5.35 -19.88 1.42
N ASN A 50 5.18 -18.56 1.37
CA ASN A 50 4.99 -17.74 2.57
C ASN A 50 3.72 -18.14 3.33
N TYR A 51 2.60 -18.32 2.63
CA TYR A 51 1.36 -18.79 3.27
C TYR A 51 1.48 -20.20 3.83
N SER A 52 2.16 -21.09 3.11
CA SER A 52 2.40 -22.45 3.61
C SER A 52 3.24 -22.45 4.89
N GLN A 53 4.21 -21.57 4.98
CA GLN A 53 5.04 -21.39 6.18
C GLN A 53 4.22 -20.92 7.38
N VAL A 54 3.36 -19.92 7.18
CA VAL A 54 2.48 -19.40 8.25
C VAL A 54 1.46 -20.44 8.70
N LEU A 55 0.91 -21.21 7.75
CA LEU A 55 -0.08 -22.25 8.06
C LEU A 55 0.53 -23.54 8.61
N GLY A 56 1.83 -23.75 8.53
CA GLY A 56 2.49 -25.03 8.87
C GLY A 56 2.12 -26.18 7.93
N LYS A 57 1.46 -25.91 6.82
CA LYS A 57 1.02 -26.88 5.79
C LYS A 57 0.92 -26.23 4.42
N SER A 58 0.72 -27.01 3.36
CA SER A 58 0.52 -26.48 2.01
C SER A 58 -0.65 -25.49 1.97
N ALA A 59 -0.40 -24.29 1.43
CA ALA A 59 -1.43 -23.26 1.29
C ALA A 59 -2.46 -23.68 0.23
N PRO A 60 -3.77 -23.58 0.52
CA PRO A 60 -4.81 -23.77 -0.47
C PRO A 60 -4.66 -22.77 -1.63
N GLU A 61 -4.85 -23.23 -2.87
CA GLU A 61 -4.74 -22.34 -4.06
C GLU A 61 -5.73 -21.19 -4.04
N GLU A 62 -6.88 -21.38 -3.42
CA GLU A 62 -7.86 -20.31 -3.22
C GLU A 62 -7.30 -19.16 -2.36
N LEU A 63 -6.58 -19.51 -1.28
CA LEU A 63 -5.92 -18.51 -0.43
C LEU A 63 -4.81 -17.78 -1.18
N VAL A 64 -4.00 -18.49 -1.97
CA VAL A 64 -2.96 -17.88 -2.81
C VAL A 64 -3.56 -16.91 -3.81
N ARG A 65 -4.65 -17.29 -4.46
CA ARG A 65 -5.40 -16.44 -5.39
C ARG A 65 -5.97 -15.20 -4.68
N ALA A 66 -6.60 -15.38 -3.53
CA ALA A 66 -7.18 -14.29 -2.75
C ALA A 66 -6.10 -13.28 -2.33
N GLY A 67 -4.95 -13.75 -1.84
CA GLY A 67 -3.83 -12.89 -1.48
C GLY A 67 -3.25 -12.12 -2.68
N LEU A 68 -3.13 -12.77 -3.84
CA LEU A 68 -2.69 -12.09 -5.05
C LEU A 68 -3.68 -11.00 -5.49
N LEU A 69 -4.98 -11.27 -5.43
CA LEU A 69 -6.01 -10.28 -5.76
C LEU A 69 -6.02 -9.11 -4.77
N SER A 70 -5.82 -9.38 -3.48
CA SER A 70 -5.66 -8.35 -2.44
C SER A 70 -4.46 -7.44 -2.73
N TYR A 71 -3.32 -8.01 -3.11
CA TYR A 71 -2.13 -7.25 -3.49
C TYR A 71 -2.34 -6.39 -4.74
N ILE A 72 -3.02 -6.90 -5.74
CA ILE A 72 -3.37 -6.12 -6.95
C ILE A 72 -4.33 -4.99 -6.60
N ARG A 73 -5.31 -5.25 -5.74
CA ARG A 73 -6.24 -4.22 -5.25
C ARG A 73 -5.50 -3.11 -4.52
N TYR A 74 -4.56 -3.44 -3.64
CA TYR A 74 -3.70 -2.45 -2.98
C TYR A 74 -3.05 -1.50 -3.98
N TRP A 75 -2.47 -2.01 -5.08
CA TRP A 75 -1.87 -1.17 -6.12
C TRP A 75 -2.89 -0.30 -6.86
N ILE A 76 -4.06 -0.86 -7.18
CA ILE A 76 -5.14 -0.08 -7.80
C ILE A 76 -5.56 1.07 -6.88
N ASP A 77 -5.76 0.79 -5.61
CA ASP A 77 -6.15 1.79 -4.62
C ASP A 77 -5.07 2.86 -4.47
N THR A 78 -3.80 2.49 -4.35
CA THR A 78 -2.65 3.41 -4.30
C THR A 78 -2.65 4.39 -5.48
N PHE A 79 -2.89 3.90 -6.70
CA PHE A 79 -2.93 4.77 -7.88
C PHE A 79 -4.18 5.65 -7.95
N ARG A 80 -5.27 5.26 -7.32
CA ARG A 80 -6.55 6.00 -7.28
C ARG A 80 -6.65 6.94 -6.08
N PHE A 81 -5.92 6.70 -5.03
CA PHE A 81 -5.96 7.40 -3.76
C PHE A 81 -5.91 8.94 -3.89
N PRO A 82 -5.10 9.54 -4.79
CA PRO A 82 -5.08 10.99 -4.98
C PRO A 82 -6.41 11.63 -5.39
N LYS A 83 -7.41 10.81 -5.75
CA LYS A 83 -8.78 11.26 -6.06
C LYS A 83 -9.77 11.03 -4.92
N TRP A 84 -9.37 10.35 -3.87
CA TRP A 84 -10.26 10.10 -2.75
C TRP A 84 -10.39 11.36 -1.90
N THR A 85 -11.61 11.67 -1.52
CA THR A 85 -11.88 12.77 -0.60
C THR A 85 -11.51 12.36 0.83
N LYS A 86 -11.21 13.34 1.68
CA LYS A 86 -11.01 13.12 3.11
C LYS A 86 -12.18 12.37 3.74
N GLN A 87 -13.40 12.75 3.37
CA GLN A 87 -14.62 12.09 3.84
C GLN A 87 -14.64 10.59 3.48
N ARG A 88 -14.35 10.26 2.22
CA ARG A 88 -14.26 8.85 1.79
C ARG A 88 -13.21 8.07 2.58
N ILE A 89 -12.04 8.67 2.82
CA ILE A 89 -10.96 8.01 3.57
C ILE A 89 -11.46 7.64 4.97
N ILE A 90 -12.16 8.57 5.65
CA ILE A 90 -12.69 8.34 7.00
C ILE A 90 -13.79 7.28 6.99
N GLU A 91 -14.74 7.36 6.06
CA GLU A 91 -15.91 6.47 6.01
C GLU A 91 -15.58 5.02 5.62
N THR A 92 -14.44 4.80 4.99
CA THR A 92 -14.03 3.46 4.52
C THR A 92 -13.06 2.75 5.46
N VAL A 93 -12.75 3.31 6.62
CA VAL A 93 -11.91 2.69 7.65
C VAL A 93 -12.72 2.50 8.93
N THR A 94 -12.68 1.30 9.47
CA THR A 94 -13.10 0.99 10.83
C THR A 94 -11.87 0.60 11.63
N CYS A 95 -11.59 1.30 12.72
CA CYS A 95 -10.44 1.04 13.57
C CYS A 95 -10.92 0.52 14.94
N GLU A 96 -10.54 -0.70 15.26
CA GLU A 96 -10.74 -1.27 16.60
C GLU A 96 -9.51 -0.96 17.45
N GLY A 97 -9.70 -0.57 18.71
CA GLY A 97 -8.59 -0.24 19.63
C GLY A 97 -7.92 1.10 19.31
N GLU A 98 -8.60 2.01 18.63
CA GLU A 98 -8.05 3.32 18.23
C GLU A 98 -7.61 4.16 19.44
N GLU A 99 -8.23 3.96 20.58
CA GLU A 99 -7.90 4.59 21.87
C GLU A 99 -6.47 4.28 22.31
N LEU A 100 -5.95 3.09 22.02
CA LEU A 100 -4.57 2.69 22.34
C LEU A 100 -3.53 3.58 21.66
N LEU A 101 -3.93 4.25 20.59
CA LEU A 101 -3.08 5.20 19.86
C LEU A 101 -3.40 6.64 20.25
N ARG A 102 -4.67 7.01 20.38
CA ARG A 102 -5.09 8.39 20.67
C ARG A 102 -4.75 8.84 22.08
N GLU A 103 -4.96 7.99 23.09
CA GLU A 103 -4.72 8.36 24.49
C GLU A 103 -3.25 8.71 24.78
N PRO A 104 -2.25 7.91 24.38
CA PRO A 104 -0.86 8.30 24.57
C PRO A 104 -0.49 9.60 23.84
N ILE A 105 -1.01 9.81 22.63
CA ILE A 105 -0.72 11.02 21.85
C ILE A 105 -1.35 12.25 22.53
N ALA A 106 -2.58 12.16 23.00
CA ALA A 106 -3.26 13.24 23.75
C ALA A 106 -2.53 13.61 25.04
N ASN A 107 -1.83 12.63 25.63
CA ASN A 107 -0.98 12.83 26.83
C ASN A 107 0.46 13.27 26.50
N GLY A 108 0.73 13.72 25.27
CA GLY A 108 2.05 14.20 24.84
C GLY A 108 3.11 13.11 24.66
N ARG A 109 2.70 11.84 24.60
CA ARG A 109 3.59 10.69 24.37
C ARG A 109 3.48 10.25 22.92
N GLY A 110 4.61 9.92 22.29
CA GLY A 110 4.62 9.31 20.97
C GLY A 110 4.20 7.82 21.03
N VAL A 111 3.77 7.30 19.88
CA VAL A 111 3.46 5.88 19.70
C VAL A 111 4.24 5.34 18.51
N VAL A 112 4.91 4.21 18.67
CA VAL A 112 5.53 3.48 17.57
C VAL A 112 4.59 2.35 17.16
N VAL A 113 4.15 2.39 15.91
CA VAL A 113 3.26 1.38 15.33
C VAL A 113 4.05 0.46 14.42
N ALA A 114 4.19 -0.81 14.81
CA ALA A 114 4.80 -1.84 13.96
C ALA A 114 3.71 -2.47 13.08
N LEU A 115 3.82 -2.26 11.77
CA LEU A 115 2.86 -2.78 10.80
C LEU A 115 3.48 -3.89 9.96
N PRO A 116 2.80 -5.03 9.78
CA PRO A 116 3.19 -5.99 8.76
C PRO A 116 2.86 -5.44 7.36
N HIS A 117 3.59 -5.90 6.33
CA HIS A 117 3.24 -5.61 4.94
C HIS A 117 1.99 -6.40 4.51
N ALA A 118 0.86 -6.10 5.15
CA ALA A 118 -0.43 -6.73 4.90
C ALA A 118 -1.51 -5.66 4.72
N GLY A 119 -2.49 -5.92 3.86
CA GLY A 119 -3.56 -4.97 3.58
C GLY A 119 -3.08 -3.70 2.87
N ASN A 120 -3.75 -2.58 3.17
CA ASN A 120 -3.43 -1.26 2.61
C ASN A 120 -3.00 -0.30 3.73
N TRP A 121 -1.74 -0.32 4.08
CA TRP A 121 -1.16 0.54 5.13
C TRP A 121 -1.17 2.03 4.77
N ASP A 122 -1.09 2.39 3.48
CA ASP A 122 -1.20 3.79 3.05
C ASP A 122 -2.61 4.34 3.35
N HIS A 123 -3.66 3.50 3.19
CA HIS A 123 -5.03 3.88 3.54
C HIS A 123 -5.21 4.05 5.05
N ALA A 124 -4.65 3.15 5.85
CA ALA A 124 -4.67 3.28 7.31
C ALA A 124 -3.95 4.56 7.76
N GLY A 125 -2.76 4.83 7.21
CA GLY A 125 -2.02 6.05 7.51
C GLY A 125 -2.77 7.33 7.11
N ALA A 126 -3.40 7.32 5.93
CA ALA A 126 -4.23 8.44 5.48
C ALA A 126 -5.44 8.68 6.39
N TYR A 127 -6.06 7.63 6.93
CA TYR A 127 -7.14 7.74 7.89
C TYR A 127 -6.68 8.47 9.16
N PHE A 128 -5.56 8.07 9.74
CA PHE A 128 -5.04 8.72 10.95
C PHE A 128 -4.66 10.17 10.69
N CYS A 129 -3.98 10.48 9.58
CA CYS A 129 -3.71 11.87 9.19
C CYS A 129 -5.00 12.67 8.97
N ALA A 130 -6.00 12.08 8.30
CA ALA A 130 -7.30 12.73 8.07
C ALA A 130 -8.08 12.98 9.35
N THR A 131 -7.88 12.16 10.39
CA THR A 131 -8.54 12.28 11.70
C THR A 131 -7.69 13.03 12.75
N GLY A 132 -6.62 13.70 12.32
CA GLY A 132 -5.83 14.63 13.14
C GLY A 132 -4.67 14.02 13.90
N ILE A 133 -4.26 12.80 13.57
CA ILE A 133 -3.06 12.18 14.13
C ILE A 133 -1.90 12.38 13.16
N PRO A 134 -0.85 13.15 13.54
CA PRO A 134 0.35 13.26 12.73
C PRO A 134 1.08 11.91 12.65
N LEU A 135 1.51 11.52 11.45
CA LEU A 135 2.15 10.25 11.20
C LEU A 135 3.46 10.45 10.45
N THR A 136 4.54 9.98 11.06
CA THR A 136 5.86 9.92 10.42
C THR A 136 6.14 8.47 10.03
N THR A 137 6.59 8.22 8.81
CA THR A 137 6.97 6.90 8.31
C THR A 137 8.35 6.93 7.68
N VAL A 138 9.02 5.78 7.65
CA VAL A 138 10.31 5.62 6.99
C VAL A 138 10.11 4.88 5.67
N ALA A 139 10.68 5.40 4.59
CA ALA A 139 10.60 4.78 3.27
C ALA A 139 11.97 4.31 2.80
N GLU A 140 12.02 3.08 2.27
CA GLU A 140 13.19 2.59 1.55
C GLU A 140 13.36 3.37 0.25
N HIS A 141 14.59 3.75 -0.05
CA HIS A 141 14.93 4.43 -1.29
C HIS A 141 14.73 3.53 -2.50
N LEU A 142 13.86 3.93 -3.42
CA LEU A 142 13.50 3.15 -4.60
C LEU A 142 14.22 3.67 -5.85
N GLU A 143 14.70 2.75 -6.67
CA GLU A 143 15.17 3.04 -8.01
C GLU A 143 14.06 2.82 -9.07
N PRO A 144 13.89 3.73 -10.04
CA PRO A 144 14.66 4.95 -10.27
C PRO A 144 14.20 6.12 -9.37
N GLU A 145 15.11 7.03 -9.07
CA GLU A 145 14.91 8.23 -8.23
C GLU A 145 13.60 8.99 -8.52
N LYS A 146 13.24 9.12 -9.81
CA LYS A 146 11.98 9.77 -10.22
C LYS A 146 10.73 9.03 -9.70
N LEU A 147 10.81 7.72 -9.57
CA LEU A 147 9.72 6.92 -9.03
C LEU A 147 9.65 7.08 -7.51
N PHE A 148 10.79 7.06 -6.83
CA PHE A 148 10.88 7.34 -5.41
C PHE A 148 10.25 8.69 -5.07
N LYS A 149 10.66 9.77 -5.72
CA LYS A 149 10.09 11.11 -5.53
C LYS A 149 8.58 11.15 -5.75
N LYS A 150 8.05 10.37 -6.68
CA LYS A 150 6.62 10.29 -6.93
C LYS A 150 5.86 9.60 -5.80
N PHE A 151 6.41 8.53 -5.22
CA PHE A 151 5.83 7.87 -4.04
C PHE A 151 5.97 8.72 -2.78
N LEU A 152 7.09 9.42 -2.63
CA LEU A 152 7.28 10.38 -1.54
C LEU A 152 6.19 11.46 -1.58
N ALA A 153 6.07 12.18 -2.70
CA ALA A 153 5.03 13.20 -2.88
C ALA A 153 3.59 12.64 -2.72
N TYR A 154 3.36 11.38 -3.11
CA TYR A 154 2.08 10.73 -2.88
C TYR A 154 1.76 10.59 -1.39
N ARG A 155 2.70 10.12 -0.57
CA ARG A 155 2.51 9.95 0.88
C ARG A 155 2.41 11.30 1.61
N GLU A 156 3.21 12.27 1.22
CA GLU A 156 3.12 13.63 1.75
C GLU A 156 1.75 14.27 1.44
N ASN A 157 1.21 14.06 0.24
CA ASN A 157 -0.12 14.54 -0.14
C ASN A 157 -1.28 13.91 0.64
N ILE A 158 -1.09 12.73 1.21
CA ILE A 158 -2.09 12.10 2.09
C ILE A 158 -1.85 12.42 3.57
N GLY A 159 -0.92 13.33 3.87
CA GLY A 159 -0.69 13.91 5.18
C GLY A 159 0.41 13.25 6.01
N MET A 160 1.18 12.33 5.44
CA MET A 160 2.29 11.68 6.15
C MET A 160 3.57 12.49 6.03
N GLU A 161 4.34 12.53 7.09
CA GLU A 161 5.77 12.87 7.03
C GLU A 161 6.56 11.63 6.65
N VAL A 162 7.42 11.74 5.63
CA VAL A 162 8.19 10.58 5.14
C VAL A 162 9.67 10.84 5.27
N LEU A 163 10.35 9.99 6.04
CA LEU A 163 11.80 10.01 6.19
C LEU A 163 12.43 8.98 5.23
N ASP A 164 13.47 9.39 4.54
CA ASP A 164 14.27 8.49 3.71
C ASP A 164 15.13 7.60 4.61
N LEU A 165 15.15 6.29 4.34
CA LEU A 165 15.98 5.32 5.06
C LEU A 165 17.46 5.49 4.65
N ASN A 166 18.05 6.59 5.04
CA ASN A 166 19.48 6.81 4.93
C ASN A 166 20.08 7.08 6.33
N SER A 167 21.39 6.89 6.48
CA SER A 167 22.08 6.99 7.76
C SER A 167 21.94 8.35 8.47
N ARG A 168 21.46 9.38 7.80
CA ARG A 168 21.26 10.73 8.37
C ARG A 168 19.83 10.99 8.89
N SER A 169 18.88 10.15 8.50
CA SER A 169 17.47 10.30 8.90
C SER A 169 17.12 9.57 10.20
N ILE A 170 18.05 8.77 10.72
CA ILE A 170 17.85 7.89 11.89
C ILE A 170 18.69 8.37 13.11
N ALA A 171 19.45 9.44 12.94
CA ALA A 171 20.30 9.99 14.02
C ALA A 171 19.55 11.00 14.89
#